data_ea381fa04adfd4e6c03f9892b747ce10
#
_entry.id   ea381fa04adfd4e6c03f9892b747ce10
#
_cell.length_a   1.000
_cell.length_b   1.000
_cell.length_c   1.000
_cell.angle_alpha   90.00
_cell.angle_beta   90.00
_cell.angle_gamma   90.00
#
_symmetry.space_group_name_H-M   'P 1'
#
loop_
_entity.id
_entity.type
_entity.pdbx_description
1 polymer ?
#
loop_
_entity_poly.entity_id
_entity_poly.type
_entity_poly.pdbx_seq_one_letter_code
_entity_poly.pdbx_strand_id
1 'polypeptide(L)'
;MEKIIELDDLTLNISADEIRETRDDVRLSGSRVTLKLPRPPKGYFHHGWQSWSLAAWTDLTPLPIQKPKILHPLQTDPVYLNETLPHGSWLGAVEFEQGKVLLLGALRTDTHVRLNGNNLEGRSEADSVEWLVAYGEEESIFADYVELLASAIGQIKKKPAPRIWCSWYSLYTSIDEPLLHKAIDGLGDLPFDVLQVDDGWQIGIGDWQANAKFPSGMRALAEKIKSTGRKAGLWLAPLIASESSQLFRKHRDWFLKDQRGKFVSAGFNWGQQLYALDTTHPAALEWLAALMKQVRAWGFDYLKLDFLYAGALPGKRYQELPREAAYRNGLKVLREAMGEDAFFLACGAPIIPSLGLCDA
;
A
#
# COMPACT_ATOMS: atom_id res chain seq x y z
N MET A 1 27.35 4.04 17.03
CA MET A 1 28.40 3.11 17.52
C MET A 1 28.70 2.04 16.49
N GLU A 2 29.90 1.42 16.61
CA GLU A 2 30.25 0.26 15.78
C GLU A 2 30.46 -0.96 16.68
N LYS A 3 30.02 -2.13 16.24
CA LYS A 3 30.13 -3.38 16.97
C LYS A 3 30.27 -4.56 16.04
N ILE A 4 31.12 -5.53 16.38
CA ILE A 4 31.17 -6.82 15.69
C ILE A 4 30.21 -7.76 16.40
N ILE A 5 29.34 -8.39 15.62
CA ILE A 5 28.28 -9.30 16.06
C ILE A 5 28.44 -10.63 15.33
N GLU A 6 28.31 -11.72 16.05
CA GLU A 6 28.27 -13.08 15.51
C GLU A 6 26.83 -13.57 15.51
N LEU A 7 26.33 -13.96 14.34
CA LEU A 7 25.03 -14.57 14.14
C LEU A 7 25.23 -15.92 13.45
N ASP A 8 25.14 -17.00 14.21
CA ASP A 8 25.47 -18.36 13.77
C ASP A 8 26.89 -18.41 13.16
N ASP A 9 27.03 -18.72 11.89
CA ASP A 9 28.30 -18.78 11.13
C ASP A 9 28.67 -17.44 10.46
N LEU A 10 27.91 -16.36 10.72
CA LEU A 10 28.08 -15.06 10.07
C LEU A 10 28.63 -14.01 11.06
N THR A 11 29.77 -13.40 10.73
CA THR A 11 30.34 -12.28 11.48
C THR A 11 30.05 -10.97 10.77
N LEU A 12 29.36 -10.04 11.43
CA LEU A 12 28.99 -8.74 10.89
C LEU A 12 29.67 -7.60 11.65
N ASN A 13 30.09 -6.58 10.94
CA ASN A 13 30.42 -5.28 11.56
C ASN A 13 29.22 -4.35 11.37
N ILE A 14 28.57 -3.96 12.47
CA ILE A 14 27.33 -3.19 12.49
C ILE A 14 27.60 -1.78 12.97
N SER A 15 27.06 -0.79 12.24
CA SER A 15 27.03 0.61 12.64
C SER A 15 25.60 1.09 12.81
N ALA A 16 25.26 1.60 14.01
CA ALA A 16 23.95 2.15 14.39
C ALA A 16 24.09 3.12 15.57
N ASP A 17 23.01 3.84 15.92
CA ASP A 17 22.99 4.71 17.11
C ASP A 17 23.00 3.86 18.39
N GLU A 18 22.17 2.80 18.43
CA GLU A 18 22.16 1.79 19.48
C GLU A 18 22.15 0.38 18.89
N ILE A 19 22.74 -0.57 19.59
CA ILE A 19 22.77 -1.99 19.24
C ILE A 19 22.42 -2.80 20.48
N ARG A 20 21.38 -3.62 20.38
CA ARG A 20 20.93 -4.54 21.43
C ARG A 20 20.89 -5.96 20.87
N GLU A 21 21.60 -6.86 21.50
CA GLU A 21 21.56 -8.29 21.20
C GLU A 21 20.52 -8.96 22.08
N THR A 22 19.72 -9.79 21.49
CA THR A 22 18.85 -10.75 22.19
C THR A 22 19.44 -12.17 21.98
N ARG A 23 18.73 -13.19 22.40
CA ARG A 23 19.19 -14.57 22.19
C ARG A 23 19.13 -14.99 20.74
N ASP A 24 18.13 -14.49 19.99
CA ASP A 24 17.73 -15.01 18.69
C ASP A 24 17.83 -13.94 17.59
N ASP A 25 17.98 -12.65 17.95
CA ASP A 25 18.04 -11.55 16.99
C ASP A 25 18.94 -10.39 17.47
N VAL A 26 19.17 -9.42 16.59
CA VAL A 26 19.83 -8.15 16.92
C VAL A 26 18.88 -6.99 16.58
N ARG A 27 18.70 -6.09 17.55
CA ARG A 27 17.93 -4.86 17.39
C ARG A 27 18.85 -3.67 17.27
N LEU A 28 18.60 -2.86 16.25
CA LEU A 28 19.35 -1.62 16.03
C LEU A 28 18.39 -0.44 16.15
N SER A 29 18.89 0.67 16.68
CA SER A 29 18.17 1.94 16.62
C SER A 29 19.00 2.96 15.83
N GLY A 30 18.33 3.73 14.97
CA GLY A 30 18.97 4.78 14.18
C GLY A 30 18.18 5.18 12.94
N SER A 31 18.41 6.40 12.47
CA SER A 31 17.91 6.86 11.18
C SER A 31 18.73 6.29 10.00
N ARG A 32 19.95 5.84 10.31
CA ARG A 32 20.85 5.14 9.37
C ARG A 32 21.53 4.00 10.11
N VAL A 33 21.46 2.81 9.52
CA VAL A 33 22.14 1.62 10.00
C VAL A 33 22.90 0.96 8.87
N THR A 34 24.03 0.34 9.16
CA THR A 34 24.87 -0.33 8.16
C THR A 34 25.35 -1.66 8.70
N LEU A 35 25.16 -2.71 7.92
CA LEU A 35 25.71 -4.04 8.13
C LEU A 35 26.80 -4.26 7.10
N LYS A 36 28.06 -4.31 7.52
CA LYS A 36 29.18 -4.69 6.63
C LYS A 36 29.26 -6.21 6.57
N LEU A 37 28.98 -6.73 5.37
CA LEU A 37 28.95 -8.15 5.08
C LEU A 37 30.38 -8.73 4.98
N PRO A 38 30.63 -9.94 5.49
CA PRO A 38 31.97 -10.56 5.44
C PRO A 38 32.39 -10.99 4.04
N ARG A 39 31.42 -11.23 3.17
CA ARG A 39 31.61 -11.65 1.77
C ARG A 39 30.49 -11.12 0.88
N PRO A 40 30.69 -11.02 -0.45
CA PRO A 40 29.62 -10.65 -1.37
C PRO A 40 28.48 -11.67 -1.30
N PRO A 41 27.20 -11.22 -1.21
CA PRO A 41 26.06 -12.12 -1.28
C PRO A 41 25.78 -12.58 -2.72
N LYS A 42 25.02 -13.66 -2.88
CA LYS A 42 24.62 -14.23 -4.18
C LYS A 42 23.36 -13.56 -4.73
N GLY A 43 22.42 -13.23 -3.86
CA GLY A 43 21.13 -12.64 -4.20
C GLY A 43 20.72 -11.53 -3.24
N TYR A 44 19.79 -10.70 -3.70
CA TYR A 44 19.13 -9.66 -2.92
C TYR A 44 17.62 -9.79 -3.03
N PHE A 45 16.90 -9.80 -1.91
CA PHE A 45 15.45 -9.74 -1.89
C PHE A 45 15.01 -8.28 -1.96
N HIS A 46 14.38 -7.94 -3.08
CA HIS A 46 13.73 -6.66 -3.31
C HIS A 46 12.31 -6.71 -2.78
N HIS A 47 11.97 -5.90 -1.77
CA HIS A 47 10.61 -5.72 -1.30
C HIS A 47 9.98 -4.50 -1.97
N GLY A 48 8.90 -4.74 -2.71
CA GLY A 48 8.20 -3.68 -3.44
C GLY A 48 7.44 -2.71 -2.52
N TRP A 49 7.31 -1.45 -2.96
CA TRP A 49 6.67 -0.39 -2.17
C TRP A 49 5.15 -0.56 -2.06
N GLN A 50 4.49 -0.94 -3.13
CA GLN A 50 3.03 -1.03 -3.16
C GLN A 50 2.58 -2.32 -3.87
N SER A 51 1.29 -2.67 -3.79
CA SER A 51 0.76 -3.97 -4.22
C SER A 51 0.98 -4.32 -5.71
N TRP A 52 1.34 -3.36 -6.56
CA TRP A 52 1.70 -3.60 -7.97
C TRP A 52 3.22 -3.63 -8.20
N SER A 53 4.01 -3.37 -7.17
CA SER A 53 5.47 -3.39 -7.27
C SER A 53 5.99 -4.83 -7.25
N LEU A 54 7.12 -5.05 -7.90
CA LEU A 54 7.82 -6.32 -7.80
C LEU A 54 8.32 -6.55 -6.37
N ALA A 55 8.08 -7.73 -5.82
CA ALA A 55 8.73 -8.23 -4.63
C ALA A 55 9.29 -9.62 -4.97
N ALA A 56 10.62 -9.76 -5.01
CA ALA A 56 11.27 -10.98 -5.44
C ALA A 56 12.75 -11.00 -5.10
N TRP A 57 13.33 -12.19 -5.08
CA TRP A 57 14.77 -12.38 -5.16
C TRP A 57 15.29 -11.97 -6.55
N THR A 58 16.40 -11.26 -6.57
CA THR A 58 17.10 -10.85 -7.79
C THR A 58 18.57 -11.22 -7.70
N ASP A 59 19.11 -11.71 -8.81
CA ASP A 59 20.56 -11.91 -8.95
C ASP A 59 21.27 -10.56 -8.85
N LEU A 60 22.45 -10.54 -8.23
CA LEU A 60 23.26 -9.34 -8.09
C LEU A 60 24.05 -8.96 -9.31
N THR A 61 23.84 -9.61 -10.44
CA THR A 61 24.31 -9.14 -11.74
C THR A 61 23.69 -7.75 -11.98
N PRO A 62 24.48 -6.74 -12.39
CA PRO A 62 23.98 -5.38 -12.55
C PRO A 62 23.03 -5.30 -13.74
N LEU A 63 21.83 -5.78 -13.58
CA LEU A 63 20.74 -5.45 -14.46
C LEU A 63 20.25 -4.06 -14.03
N PRO A 64 20.16 -3.10 -14.98
CA PRO A 64 19.53 -1.84 -14.65
C PRO A 64 18.13 -2.13 -14.14
N ILE A 65 17.76 -1.54 -12.98
CA ILE A 65 16.39 -1.63 -12.47
C ILE A 65 15.48 -1.22 -13.61
N GLN A 66 14.66 -2.15 -14.08
CA GLN A 66 13.74 -1.88 -15.17
C GLN A 66 12.77 -0.80 -14.72
N LYS A 67 12.94 0.41 -15.24
CA LYS A 67 11.96 1.47 -15.02
C LYS A 67 10.62 0.98 -15.57
N PRO A 68 9.54 1.10 -14.80
CA PRO A 68 8.22 0.68 -15.25
C PRO A 68 7.90 1.32 -16.58
N LYS A 69 7.36 0.56 -17.51
CA LYS A 69 6.84 1.11 -18.77
C LYS A 69 5.76 2.14 -18.44
N ILE A 70 5.58 3.12 -19.31
CA ILE A 70 4.78 4.35 -19.19
C ILE A 70 3.40 4.20 -18.52
N LEU A 71 2.80 2.99 -18.49
CA LEU A 71 1.45 2.76 -17.97
C LEU A 71 1.35 2.82 -16.43
N HIS A 72 2.44 2.57 -15.68
CA HIS A 72 2.41 2.57 -14.21
C HIS A 72 3.71 3.17 -13.64
N PRO A 73 3.97 4.49 -13.86
CA PRO A 73 5.20 5.13 -13.39
C PRO A 73 5.35 5.11 -11.86
N LEU A 74 4.30 4.76 -11.12
CA LEU A 74 4.25 4.76 -9.67
C LEU A 74 4.31 3.35 -9.05
N GLN A 75 4.69 2.34 -9.81
CA GLN A 75 4.98 1.00 -9.28
C GLN A 75 6.27 0.98 -8.45
N THR A 76 7.19 1.89 -8.70
CA THR A 76 8.39 2.10 -7.89
C THR A 76 8.14 3.25 -6.93
N ASP A 77 8.68 3.15 -5.73
CA ASP A 77 8.64 4.26 -4.77
C ASP A 77 9.20 5.54 -5.42
N PRO A 78 8.41 6.62 -5.53
CA PRO A 78 8.82 7.82 -6.26
C PRO A 78 10.05 8.52 -5.64
N VAL A 79 10.34 8.31 -4.36
CA VAL A 79 11.54 8.84 -3.70
C VAL A 79 12.80 8.14 -4.22
N TYR A 80 12.68 6.88 -4.63
CA TYR A 80 13.81 6.04 -5.08
C TYR A 80 13.79 5.72 -6.58
N LEU A 81 13.04 6.48 -7.39
CA LEU A 81 12.97 6.29 -8.86
C LEU A 81 14.32 6.30 -9.58
N ASN A 82 15.31 6.98 -9.01
CA ASN A 82 16.66 7.08 -9.57
C ASN A 82 17.69 6.21 -8.84
N GLU A 83 17.27 5.38 -7.88
CA GLU A 83 18.17 4.42 -7.24
C GLU A 83 18.57 3.35 -8.26
N THR A 84 19.87 3.08 -8.31
CA THR A 84 20.48 2.10 -9.22
C THR A 84 21.02 0.88 -8.51
N LEU A 85 21.15 0.96 -7.19
CA LEU A 85 21.57 -0.16 -6.34
C LEU A 85 20.37 -1.09 -6.07
N PRO A 86 20.61 -2.38 -5.80
CA PRO A 86 19.58 -3.26 -5.28
C PRO A 86 18.98 -2.65 -4.01
N HIS A 87 17.64 -2.51 -3.97
CA HIS A 87 16.97 -1.82 -2.88
C HIS A 87 15.55 -2.36 -2.65
N GLY A 88 14.96 -2.05 -1.49
CA GLY A 88 13.59 -2.40 -1.15
C GLY A 88 12.99 -1.42 -0.14
N SER A 89 11.67 -1.31 -0.13
CA SER A 89 10.95 -0.53 0.87
C SER A 89 10.83 -1.35 2.15
N TRP A 90 11.13 -0.72 3.28
CA TRP A 90 11.06 -1.22 4.68
C TRP A 90 12.02 -2.34 5.04
N LEU A 91 12.30 -3.24 4.12
CA LEU A 91 13.21 -4.37 4.36
C LEU A 91 14.01 -4.71 3.10
N GLY A 92 15.12 -5.39 3.31
CA GLY A 92 15.91 -6.06 2.31
C GLY A 92 16.59 -7.27 2.93
N ALA A 93 16.79 -8.32 2.16
CA ALA A 93 17.53 -9.46 2.61
C ALA A 93 18.59 -9.87 1.59
N VAL A 94 19.64 -10.52 2.05
CA VAL A 94 20.71 -11.06 1.20
C VAL A 94 20.89 -12.55 1.45
N GLU A 95 21.13 -13.29 0.37
CA GLU A 95 21.41 -14.70 0.42
C GLU A 95 22.93 -14.95 0.23
N PHE A 96 23.51 -15.75 1.10
CA PHE A 96 24.90 -16.22 0.98
C PHE A 96 24.97 -17.67 0.51
N GLU A 97 24.08 -18.53 1.03
CA GLU A 97 23.95 -19.94 0.73
C GLU A 97 22.47 -20.26 0.54
N GLN A 98 22.17 -21.30 -0.21
CA GLN A 98 20.79 -21.65 -0.49
C GLN A 98 19.98 -21.88 0.79
N GLY A 99 18.89 -21.15 0.95
CA GLY A 99 17.94 -21.22 2.06
C GLY A 99 18.31 -20.38 3.29
N LYS A 100 19.58 -19.92 3.45
CA LYS A 100 19.98 -19.04 4.56
C LYS A 100 20.08 -17.60 4.13
N VAL A 101 19.36 -16.72 4.82
CA VAL A 101 19.26 -15.29 4.51
C VAL A 101 19.62 -14.41 5.71
N LEU A 102 20.24 -13.28 5.43
CA LEU A 102 20.41 -12.17 6.38
C LEU A 102 19.39 -11.09 6.01
N LEU A 103 18.48 -10.83 6.93
CA LEU A 103 17.45 -9.80 6.79
C LEU A 103 17.83 -8.54 7.61
N LEU A 104 17.67 -7.38 6.99
CA LEU A 104 17.57 -6.08 7.67
C LEU A 104 16.17 -5.53 7.41
N GLY A 105 15.35 -5.42 8.46
CA GLY A 105 13.96 -4.97 8.35
C GLY A 105 13.62 -3.91 9.39
N ALA A 106 13.01 -2.81 8.95
CA ALA A 106 12.52 -1.78 9.84
C ALA A 106 11.21 -2.21 10.52
N LEU A 107 11.02 -1.85 11.77
CA LEU A 107 9.78 -2.07 12.52
C LEU A 107 8.84 -0.84 12.46
N ARG A 108 9.04 0.03 11.48
CA ARG A 108 8.23 1.22 11.21
C ARG A 108 8.16 1.50 9.71
N THR A 109 7.23 2.39 9.35
CA THR A 109 7.06 2.92 7.99
C THR A 109 8.11 3.99 7.65
N ASP A 110 8.09 4.48 6.43
CA ASP A 110 8.98 5.55 5.92
C ASP A 110 10.47 5.16 5.96
N THR A 111 10.76 3.90 5.65
CA THR A 111 12.11 3.32 5.67
C THR A 111 12.44 2.60 4.37
N HIS A 112 13.74 2.44 4.13
CA HIS A 112 14.27 1.87 2.90
C HIS A 112 15.58 1.12 3.17
N VAL A 113 15.78 -0.01 2.51
CA VAL A 113 17.00 -0.82 2.61
C VAL A 113 17.64 -0.94 1.23
N ARG A 114 18.98 -0.86 1.15
CA ARG A 114 19.73 -1.06 -0.09
C ARG A 114 21.03 -1.80 0.15
N LEU A 115 21.51 -2.44 -0.90
CA LEU A 115 22.82 -3.07 -0.91
C LEU A 115 23.80 -2.19 -1.71
N ASN A 116 24.86 -1.72 -1.05
CA ASN A 116 25.90 -0.90 -1.61
C ASN A 116 27.26 -1.60 -1.47
N GLY A 117 27.69 -2.29 -2.52
CA GLY A 117 28.84 -3.20 -2.44
C GLY A 117 28.60 -4.30 -1.39
N ASN A 118 29.46 -4.35 -0.36
CA ASN A 118 29.31 -5.28 0.76
C ASN A 118 28.60 -4.64 1.96
N ASN A 119 27.86 -3.54 1.81
CA ASN A 119 27.12 -2.91 2.88
C ASN A 119 25.61 -3.04 2.65
N LEU A 120 24.90 -3.70 3.57
CA LEU A 120 23.44 -3.63 3.64
C LEU A 120 23.07 -2.43 4.51
N GLU A 121 22.47 -1.42 3.89
CA GLU A 121 22.22 -0.11 4.49
C GLU A 121 20.72 0.09 4.71
N GLY A 122 20.28 0.40 5.93
CA GLY A 122 18.95 0.85 6.27
C GLY A 122 18.90 2.38 6.43
N ARG A 123 17.85 3.01 5.94
CA ARG A 123 17.59 4.46 6.05
C ARG A 123 16.15 4.73 6.41
N SER A 124 15.93 5.72 7.27
CA SER A 124 14.61 6.25 7.61
C SER A 124 14.47 7.67 7.07
N GLU A 125 13.29 8.02 6.53
CA GLU A 125 12.90 9.40 6.21
C GLU A 125 12.47 10.17 7.47
N ALA A 126 12.13 9.45 8.54
CA ALA A 126 11.83 9.98 9.86
C ALA A 126 13.10 10.00 10.75
N ASP A 127 12.90 10.30 12.02
CA ASP A 127 13.94 10.20 13.05
C ASP A 127 14.41 8.74 13.25
N SER A 128 15.09 8.47 14.37
CA SER A 128 15.56 7.13 14.71
C SER A 128 14.41 6.11 14.75
N VAL A 129 14.63 4.97 14.11
CA VAL A 129 13.68 3.84 14.05
C VAL A 129 14.38 2.57 14.54
N GLU A 130 13.57 1.61 14.98
CA GLU A 130 14.06 0.28 15.33
C GLU A 130 14.12 -0.63 14.11
N TRP A 131 15.23 -1.36 13.98
CA TRP A 131 15.50 -2.33 12.93
C TRP A 131 15.75 -3.70 13.53
N LEU A 132 15.26 -4.73 12.85
CA LEU A 132 15.62 -6.11 13.10
C LEU A 132 16.77 -6.51 12.17
N VAL A 133 17.77 -7.17 12.73
CA VAL A 133 18.77 -7.95 12.00
C VAL A 133 18.62 -9.39 12.42
N ALA A 134 18.33 -10.27 11.49
CA ALA A 134 18.16 -11.70 11.73
C ALA A 134 18.81 -12.52 10.62
N TYR A 135 19.42 -13.66 10.98
CA TYR A 135 20.07 -14.57 10.04
C TYR A 135 19.64 -15.99 10.30
N GLY A 136 19.27 -16.73 9.27
CA GLY A 136 18.84 -18.12 9.36
C GLY A 136 18.03 -18.56 8.14
N GLU A 137 17.22 -19.62 8.32
CA GLU A 137 16.36 -20.16 7.27
C GLU A 137 15.32 -19.12 6.82
N GLU A 138 15.17 -18.93 5.51
CA GLU A 138 14.36 -17.88 4.89
C GLU A 138 12.94 -17.80 5.48
N GLU A 139 12.22 -18.94 5.48
CA GLU A 139 10.83 -18.96 5.94
C GLU A 139 10.68 -18.53 7.40
N SER A 140 11.57 -18.97 8.28
CA SER A 140 11.56 -18.61 9.70
C SER A 140 11.83 -17.14 9.91
N ILE A 141 12.89 -16.60 9.28
CA ILE A 141 13.32 -15.22 9.45
C ILE A 141 12.25 -14.22 8.96
N PHE A 142 11.60 -14.50 7.83
CA PHE A 142 10.51 -13.64 7.35
C PHE A 142 9.26 -13.75 8.23
N ALA A 143 8.93 -14.93 8.75
CA ALA A 143 7.81 -15.11 9.68
C ALA A 143 8.04 -14.31 10.98
N ASP A 144 9.21 -14.43 11.59
CA ASP A 144 9.60 -13.71 12.81
C ASP A 144 9.55 -12.19 12.60
N TYR A 145 10.08 -11.71 11.45
CA TYR A 145 9.99 -10.29 11.09
C TYR A 145 8.55 -9.80 11.01
N VAL A 146 7.66 -10.56 10.35
CA VAL A 146 6.25 -10.18 10.21
C VAL A 146 5.53 -10.11 11.55
N GLU A 147 5.79 -11.05 12.47
CA GLU A 147 5.21 -11.03 13.82
C GLU A 147 5.66 -9.81 14.62
N LEU A 148 6.95 -9.48 14.56
CA LEU A 148 7.50 -8.32 15.23
C LEU A 148 6.97 -7.00 14.64
N LEU A 149 6.92 -6.93 13.32
CA LEU A 149 6.38 -5.78 12.60
C LEU A 149 4.90 -5.57 12.96
N ALA A 150 4.10 -6.65 12.99
CA ALA A 150 2.71 -6.61 13.39
C ALA A 150 2.51 -6.07 14.80
N SER A 151 3.39 -6.47 15.72
CA SER A 151 3.38 -5.96 17.10
C SER A 151 3.73 -4.48 17.19
N ALA A 152 4.65 -4.01 16.31
CA ALA A 152 5.14 -2.63 16.32
C ALA A 152 4.19 -1.62 15.66
N ILE A 153 3.48 -2.00 14.59
CA ILE A 153 2.61 -1.09 13.82
C ILE A 153 1.11 -1.31 14.03
N GLY A 154 0.73 -2.29 14.82
CA GLY A 154 -0.66 -2.60 15.19
C GLY A 154 -1.09 -4.00 14.74
N GLN A 155 -2.16 -4.49 15.33
CA GLN A 155 -2.66 -5.85 15.09
C GLN A 155 -3.01 -6.07 13.62
N ILE A 156 -2.47 -7.12 13.03
CA ILE A 156 -2.90 -7.62 11.73
C ILE A 156 -4.33 -8.16 11.87
N LYS A 157 -5.24 -7.60 11.08
CA LYS A 157 -6.62 -8.10 11.00
C LYS A 157 -6.63 -9.40 10.22
N LYS A 158 -7.09 -10.48 10.85
CA LYS A 158 -7.25 -11.79 10.20
C LYS A 158 -8.72 -12.02 9.89
N LYS A 159 -9.22 -11.44 8.79
CA LYS A 159 -10.52 -11.83 8.25
C LYS A 159 -10.30 -12.86 7.14
N PRO A 160 -11.11 -13.92 7.06
CA PRO A 160 -11.02 -14.85 5.94
C PRO A 160 -11.33 -14.12 4.63
N ALA A 161 -10.52 -14.40 3.61
CA ALA A 161 -10.73 -13.81 2.29
C ALA A 161 -12.04 -14.34 1.69
N PRO A 162 -12.98 -13.47 1.30
CA PRO A 162 -14.23 -13.90 0.68
C PRO A 162 -14.00 -14.31 -0.78
N ARG A 163 -14.87 -15.18 -1.29
CA ARG A 163 -14.95 -15.46 -2.73
C ARG A 163 -15.73 -14.34 -3.41
N ILE A 164 -15.10 -13.69 -4.39
CA ILE A 164 -15.61 -12.45 -4.96
C ILE A 164 -15.92 -12.66 -6.44
N TRP A 165 -17.13 -12.30 -6.88
CA TRP A 165 -17.37 -11.95 -8.25
C TRP A 165 -17.12 -10.45 -8.45
N CYS A 166 -16.31 -10.09 -9.44
CA CYS A 166 -15.93 -8.71 -9.71
C CYS A 166 -16.23 -8.36 -11.16
N SER A 167 -16.94 -7.26 -11.39
CA SER A 167 -17.33 -6.83 -12.73
C SER A 167 -16.16 -6.44 -13.62
N TRP A 168 -15.02 -6.04 -13.05
CA TRP A 168 -13.86 -5.56 -13.80
C TRP A 168 -13.31 -6.58 -14.79
N TYR A 169 -13.14 -7.83 -14.36
CA TYR A 169 -12.42 -8.83 -15.15
C TYR A 169 -13.14 -9.30 -16.42
N SER A 170 -14.43 -8.98 -16.56
CA SER A 170 -15.21 -9.35 -17.75
C SER A 170 -15.84 -8.16 -18.46
N LEU A 171 -16.12 -7.08 -17.72
CA LEU A 171 -16.94 -5.99 -18.22
C LEU A 171 -16.18 -4.65 -18.26
N TYR A 172 -15.08 -4.53 -17.51
CA TYR A 172 -14.35 -3.27 -17.33
C TYR A 172 -15.31 -2.12 -16.97
N THR A 173 -15.19 -0.96 -17.59
CA THR A 173 -16.09 0.19 -17.40
C THR A 173 -17.43 0.09 -18.16
N SER A 174 -17.62 -0.97 -18.96
CA SER A 174 -18.83 -1.19 -19.76
C SER A 174 -19.95 -1.83 -18.93
N ILE A 175 -20.19 -1.29 -17.73
CA ILE A 175 -21.26 -1.72 -16.83
C ILE A 175 -22.40 -0.72 -16.85
N ASP A 176 -23.63 -1.23 -16.71
CA ASP A 176 -24.85 -0.47 -16.45
C ASP A 176 -25.78 -1.26 -15.54
N GLU A 177 -26.85 -0.65 -15.07
CA GLU A 177 -27.77 -1.26 -14.13
C GLU A 177 -28.45 -2.53 -14.70
N PRO A 178 -28.99 -2.55 -15.94
CA PRO A 178 -29.59 -3.75 -16.55
C PRO A 178 -28.60 -4.92 -16.69
N LEU A 179 -27.36 -4.62 -17.12
CA LEU A 179 -26.32 -5.64 -17.29
C LEU A 179 -25.91 -6.27 -15.95
N LEU A 180 -25.75 -5.44 -14.91
CA LEU A 180 -25.43 -5.96 -13.57
C LEU A 180 -26.61 -6.75 -12.98
N HIS A 181 -27.85 -6.34 -13.18
CA HIS A 181 -29.01 -7.13 -12.76
C HIS A 181 -29.01 -8.50 -13.43
N LYS A 182 -28.77 -8.56 -14.75
CA LYS A 182 -28.64 -9.83 -15.48
C LYS A 182 -27.49 -10.70 -14.94
N ALA A 183 -26.33 -10.09 -14.63
CA ALA A 183 -25.20 -10.81 -14.05
C ALA A 183 -25.54 -11.37 -12.67
N ILE A 184 -26.15 -10.54 -11.79
CA ILE A 184 -26.58 -10.94 -10.46
C ILE A 184 -27.54 -12.15 -10.51
N ASP A 185 -28.54 -12.08 -11.37
CA ASP A 185 -29.54 -13.15 -11.53
C ASP A 185 -28.89 -14.41 -12.15
N GLY A 186 -27.98 -14.23 -13.11
CA GLY A 186 -27.29 -15.33 -13.81
C GLY A 186 -26.27 -16.09 -12.93
N LEU A 187 -25.82 -15.51 -11.82
CA LEU A 187 -24.91 -16.19 -10.90
C LEU A 187 -25.59 -17.31 -10.07
N GLY A 188 -26.92 -17.31 -9.97
CA GLY A 188 -27.67 -18.37 -9.27
C GLY A 188 -27.04 -18.76 -7.94
N ASP A 189 -26.80 -20.06 -7.75
CA ASP A 189 -26.21 -20.64 -6.54
C ASP A 189 -24.67 -20.73 -6.56
N LEU A 190 -24.00 -20.06 -7.50
CA LEU A 190 -22.54 -20.04 -7.51
C LEU A 190 -21.99 -19.50 -6.18
N PRO A 191 -20.93 -20.11 -5.64
CA PRO A 191 -20.49 -19.90 -4.26
C PRO A 191 -19.65 -18.62 -4.08
N PHE A 192 -20.19 -17.48 -4.50
CA PHE A 192 -19.60 -16.18 -4.24
C PHE A 192 -20.17 -15.57 -2.96
N ASP A 193 -19.32 -15.06 -2.12
CA ASP A 193 -19.68 -14.38 -0.86
C ASP A 193 -19.95 -12.89 -1.08
N VAL A 194 -19.32 -12.30 -2.10
CA VAL A 194 -19.39 -10.88 -2.44
C VAL A 194 -19.62 -10.70 -3.92
N LEU A 195 -20.52 -9.76 -4.28
CA LEU A 195 -20.61 -9.21 -5.63
C LEU A 195 -20.06 -7.78 -5.62
N GLN A 196 -18.92 -7.59 -6.25
CA GLN A 196 -18.23 -6.31 -6.32
C GLN A 196 -18.53 -5.60 -7.63
N VAL A 197 -19.12 -4.42 -7.53
CA VAL A 197 -19.25 -3.45 -8.62
C VAL A 197 -17.96 -2.65 -8.72
N ASP A 198 -17.22 -2.83 -9.81
CA ASP A 198 -15.94 -2.16 -10.06
C ASP A 198 -16.15 -0.84 -10.84
N ASP A 199 -15.09 -0.24 -11.38
CA ASP A 199 -15.07 1.04 -12.10
C ASP A 199 -16.16 1.13 -13.20
N GLY A 200 -16.76 2.30 -13.33
CA GLY A 200 -17.77 2.62 -14.36
C GLY A 200 -19.15 2.99 -13.80
N TRP A 201 -19.37 2.94 -12.50
CA TRP A 201 -20.61 3.33 -11.84
C TRP A 201 -20.69 4.82 -11.50
N GLN A 202 -19.55 5.45 -11.25
CA GLN A 202 -19.38 6.82 -10.77
C GLN A 202 -19.45 7.85 -11.92
N ILE A 203 -19.78 9.09 -11.58
CA ILE A 203 -19.76 10.23 -12.52
C ILE A 203 -18.33 10.48 -13.01
N GLY A 204 -17.34 10.42 -12.09
CA GLY A 204 -15.93 10.64 -12.38
C GLY A 204 -15.05 10.33 -11.19
N ILE A 205 -13.73 10.31 -11.42
CA ILE A 205 -12.75 10.07 -10.37
C ILE A 205 -12.65 11.30 -9.48
N GLY A 206 -13.12 11.18 -8.23
CA GLY A 206 -13.34 12.29 -7.29
C GLY A 206 -14.80 12.66 -7.12
N ASP A 207 -15.67 12.33 -8.08
CA ASP A 207 -17.11 12.60 -8.03
C ASP A 207 -17.88 11.28 -7.86
N TRP A 208 -17.92 10.79 -6.61
CA TRP A 208 -18.40 9.45 -6.22
C TRP A 208 -19.93 9.40 -6.07
N GLN A 209 -20.63 9.66 -7.16
CA GLN A 209 -22.08 9.52 -7.28
C GLN A 209 -22.41 8.67 -8.48
N ALA A 210 -23.58 7.99 -8.46
CA ALA A 210 -24.06 7.19 -9.57
C ALA A 210 -24.18 8.04 -10.84
N ASN A 211 -23.66 7.54 -11.95
CA ASN A 211 -23.86 8.16 -13.26
C ASN A 211 -25.19 7.74 -13.89
N ALA A 212 -25.51 8.27 -15.07
CA ALA A 212 -26.78 8.01 -15.77
C ALA A 212 -27.01 6.54 -16.15
N LYS A 213 -25.99 5.67 -16.10
CA LYS A 213 -26.12 4.22 -16.33
C LYS A 213 -26.77 3.47 -15.14
N PHE A 214 -26.89 4.15 -13.99
CA PHE A 214 -27.46 3.62 -12.74
C PHE A 214 -28.60 4.52 -12.25
N PRO A 215 -29.72 4.59 -12.99
CA PRO A 215 -30.81 5.52 -12.70
C PRO A 215 -31.52 5.26 -11.36
N SER A 216 -31.54 4.01 -10.88
CA SER A 216 -32.10 3.66 -9.56
C SER A 216 -31.16 3.96 -8.39
N GLY A 217 -29.90 4.31 -8.69
CA GLY A 217 -28.85 4.64 -7.71
C GLY A 217 -28.22 3.44 -7.03
N MET A 218 -27.10 3.72 -6.33
CA MET A 218 -26.26 2.67 -5.77
C MET A 218 -26.91 1.91 -4.60
N ARG A 219 -27.86 2.54 -3.89
CA ARG A 219 -28.64 1.87 -2.83
C ARG A 219 -29.47 0.72 -3.39
N ALA A 220 -30.25 0.97 -4.46
CA ALA A 220 -31.08 -0.04 -5.08
C ALA A 220 -30.24 -1.23 -5.61
N LEU A 221 -29.07 -0.94 -6.18
CA LEU A 221 -28.14 -1.98 -6.64
C LEU A 221 -27.59 -2.81 -5.48
N ALA A 222 -27.20 -2.18 -4.37
CA ALA A 222 -26.74 -2.89 -3.17
C ALA A 222 -27.85 -3.78 -2.57
N GLU A 223 -29.09 -3.29 -2.52
CA GLU A 223 -30.25 -4.05 -2.07
C GLU A 223 -30.53 -5.25 -2.99
N LYS A 224 -30.43 -5.09 -4.30
CA LYS A 224 -30.55 -6.19 -5.27
C LYS A 224 -29.47 -7.26 -5.04
N ILE A 225 -28.20 -6.86 -4.83
CA ILE A 225 -27.12 -7.80 -4.53
C ILE A 225 -27.45 -8.55 -3.22
N LYS A 226 -27.80 -7.84 -2.15
CA LYS A 226 -28.09 -8.43 -0.84
C LYS A 226 -29.31 -9.35 -0.85
N SER A 227 -30.29 -9.13 -1.72
CA SER A 227 -31.44 -10.02 -1.89
C SER A 227 -31.06 -11.43 -2.35
N THR A 228 -29.85 -11.62 -2.89
CA THR A 228 -29.29 -12.94 -3.24
C THR A 228 -28.55 -13.63 -2.10
N GLY A 229 -28.53 -13.05 -0.89
CA GLY A 229 -27.80 -13.55 0.27
C GLY A 229 -26.29 -13.18 0.28
N ARG A 230 -25.82 -12.40 -0.71
CA ARG A 230 -24.41 -12.03 -0.86
C ARG A 230 -24.14 -10.61 -0.34
N LYS A 231 -22.91 -10.33 0.05
CA LYS A 231 -22.48 -8.97 0.40
C LYS A 231 -22.33 -8.09 -0.83
N ALA A 232 -22.68 -6.81 -0.70
CA ALA A 232 -22.48 -5.83 -1.76
C ALA A 232 -21.07 -5.21 -1.65
N GLY A 233 -20.29 -5.31 -2.72
CA GLY A 233 -18.97 -4.74 -2.86
C GLY A 233 -18.94 -3.55 -3.83
N LEU A 234 -18.11 -2.55 -3.53
CA LEU A 234 -17.94 -1.36 -4.36
C LEU A 234 -16.46 -1.00 -4.52
N TRP A 235 -16.08 -0.62 -5.73
CA TRP A 235 -14.78 -0.04 -6.04
C TRP A 235 -14.80 1.48 -5.89
N LEU A 236 -13.72 2.03 -5.29
CA LEU A 236 -13.44 3.46 -5.21
C LEU A 236 -11.94 3.72 -5.30
N ALA A 237 -11.55 4.91 -5.74
CA ALA A 237 -10.19 5.43 -5.66
C ALA A 237 -10.19 6.75 -4.86
N PRO A 238 -10.38 6.69 -3.53
CA PRO A 238 -10.76 7.86 -2.74
C PRO A 238 -9.63 8.88 -2.53
N LEU A 239 -8.37 8.47 -2.73
CA LEU A 239 -7.21 9.35 -2.51
C LEU A 239 -6.72 10.07 -3.77
N ILE A 240 -7.48 9.97 -4.87
CA ILE A 240 -7.19 10.69 -6.12
C ILE A 240 -8.43 11.41 -6.65
N ALA A 241 -8.18 12.44 -7.45
CA ALA A 241 -9.21 13.08 -8.24
C ALA A 241 -8.70 13.41 -9.64
N SER A 242 -9.59 13.33 -10.64
CA SER A 242 -9.28 13.76 -12.01
C SER A 242 -9.34 15.29 -12.11
N GLU A 243 -8.61 15.81 -13.07
CA GLU A 243 -8.55 17.25 -13.36
C GLU A 243 -9.94 17.87 -13.62
N SER A 244 -10.84 17.08 -14.23
CA SER A 244 -12.20 17.53 -14.56
C SER A 244 -13.19 17.43 -13.40
N SER A 245 -12.88 16.70 -12.31
CA SER A 245 -13.79 16.49 -11.20
C SER A 245 -14.19 17.77 -10.50
N GLN A 246 -15.39 17.79 -9.93
CA GLN A 246 -15.85 18.92 -9.10
C GLN A 246 -15.01 19.01 -7.81
N LEU A 247 -14.60 17.85 -7.26
CA LEU A 247 -13.73 17.82 -6.09
C LEU A 247 -12.45 18.62 -6.33
N PHE A 248 -11.71 18.31 -7.41
CA PHE A 248 -10.46 19.02 -7.71
C PHE A 248 -10.68 20.49 -8.03
N ARG A 249 -11.73 20.82 -8.80
CA ARG A 249 -12.01 22.21 -9.22
C ARG A 249 -12.40 23.11 -8.06
N LYS A 250 -13.17 22.60 -7.10
CA LYS A 250 -13.70 23.38 -5.97
C LYS A 250 -12.76 23.46 -4.77
N HIS A 251 -11.89 22.44 -4.60
CA HIS A 251 -11.08 22.25 -3.39
C HIS A 251 -9.61 22.01 -3.72
N ARG A 252 -9.01 22.90 -4.51
CA ARG A 252 -7.62 22.79 -4.95
C ARG A 252 -6.58 22.81 -3.82
N ASP A 253 -6.94 23.40 -2.70
CA ASP A 253 -6.16 23.46 -1.47
C ASP A 253 -6.08 22.11 -0.74
N TRP A 254 -6.96 21.17 -1.05
CA TRP A 254 -6.94 19.81 -0.48
C TRP A 254 -5.97 18.86 -1.16
N PHE A 255 -5.29 19.31 -2.22
CA PHE A 255 -4.41 18.43 -3.02
C PHE A 255 -2.95 18.74 -2.77
N LEU A 256 -2.14 17.67 -2.75
CA LEU A 256 -0.70 17.74 -2.59
C LEU A 256 -0.06 18.65 -3.64
N LYS A 257 0.94 19.41 -3.21
CA LYS A 257 1.79 20.23 -4.07
C LYS A 257 3.26 19.90 -3.87
N ASP A 258 4.02 19.99 -4.92
CA ASP A 258 5.48 19.87 -4.86
C ASP A 258 6.13 21.13 -4.24
N GLN A 259 7.45 21.14 -4.14
CA GLN A 259 8.22 22.28 -3.60
C GLN A 259 8.05 23.57 -4.42
N ARG A 260 7.63 23.46 -5.70
CA ARG A 260 7.41 24.57 -6.63
C ARG A 260 5.94 25.02 -6.64
N GLY A 261 5.08 24.45 -5.83
CA GLY A 261 3.65 24.74 -5.78
C GLY A 261 2.81 24.09 -6.88
N LYS A 262 3.38 23.19 -7.70
CA LYS A 262 2.65 22.38 -8.67
C LYS A 262 1.92 21.24 -7.97
N PHE A 263 0.73 20.90 -8.45
CA PHE A 263 0.00 19.72 -7.96
C PHE A 263 0.78 18.44 -8.22
N VAL A 264 0.83 17.57 -7.23
CA VAL A 264 1.50 16.27 -7.33
C VAL A 264 0.65 15.34 -8.19
N SER A 265 1.25 14.85 -9.28
CA SER A 265 0.63 13.88 -10.16
C SER A 265 0.49 12.53 -9.47
N ALA A 266 -0.70 11.99 -9.47
CA ALA A 266 -1.00 10.60 -9.10
C ALA A 266 -1.12 9.67 -10.33
N GLY A 267 -0.56 10.10 -11.47
CA GLY A 267 -0.59 9.37 -12.73
C GLY A 267 -1.56 9.96 -13.75
N PHE A 268 -1.72 9.23 -14.86
CA PHE A 268 -2.63 9.57 -15.95
C PHE A 268 -3.48 8.34 -16.27
N ASN A 269 -4.79 8.46 -16.15
CA ASN A 269 -5.74 7.41 -16.49
C ASN A 269 -7.09 8.04 -16.89
N TRP A 270 -7.99 7.25 -17.47
CA TRP A 270 -9.28 7.73 -18.01
C TRP A 270 -9.15 8.94 -18.93
N GLY A 271 -8.03 9.04 -19.67
CA GLY A 271 -7.73 10.19 -20.54
C GLY A 271 -7.45 11.51 -19.82
N GLN A 272 -7.21 11.49 -18.52
CA GLN A 272 -7.02 12.67 -17.69
C GLN A 272 -5.84 12.56 -16.73
N GLN A 273 -5.32 13.71 -16.34
CA GLN A 273 -4.36 13.84 -15.25
C GLN A 273 -5.07 13.61 -13.92
N LEU A 274 -4.41 12.85 -13.04
CA LEU A 274 -4.87 12.56 -11.69
C LEU A 274 -4.00 13.29 -10.69
N TYR A 275 -4.62 13.78 -9.61
CA TYR A 275 -3.95 14.47 -8.53
C TYR A 275 -4.20 13.80 -7.19
N ALA A 276 -3.17 13.82 -6.34
CA ALA A 276 -3.19 13.19 -5.03
C ALA A 276 -3.85 14.09 -3.99
N LEU A 277 -4.80 13.54 -3.23
CA LEU A 277 -5.45 14.20 -2.10
C LEU A 277 -4.49 14.26 -0.90
N ASP A 278 -4.49 15.38 -0.18
CA ASP A 278 -3.72 15.51 1.05
C ASP A 278 -4.48 14.92 2.24
N THR A 279 -4.04 13.77 2.70
CA THR A 279 -4.61 13.04 3.83
C THR A 279 -4.24 13.62 5.20
N THR A 280 -3.68 14.83 5.23
CA THR A 280 -3.48 15.62 6.45
C THR A 280 -4.33 16.87 6.50
N HIS A 281 -5.00 17.22 5.38
CA HIS A 281 -5.88 18.40 5.32
C HIS A 281 -7.22 18.08 6.00
N PRO A 282 -7.64 18.83 7.05
CA PRO A 282 -8.80 18.47 7.87
C PRO A 282 -10.10 18.38 7.05
N ALA A 283 -10.37 19.33 6.16
CA ALA A 283 -11.57 19.29 5.34
C ALA A 283 -11.56 18.14 4.30
N ALA A 284 -10.38 17.72 3.82
CA ALA A 284 -10.25 16.53 2.97
C ALA A 284 -10.56 15.25 3.76
N LEU A 285 -10.11 15.16 5.01
CA LEU A 285 -10.42 14.03 5.89
C LEU A 285 -11.91 13.97 6.24
N GLU A 286 -12.55 15.11 6.51
CA GLU A 286 -14.01 15.19 6.72
C GLU A 286 -14.78 14.72 5.49
N TRP A 287 -14.33 15.10 4.29
CA TRP A 287 -14.93 14.66 3.03
C TRP A 287 -14.76 13.14 2.83
N LEU A 288 -13.58 12.60 3.11
CA LEU A 288 -13.33 11.15 3.06
C LEU A 288 -14.25 10.38 4.02
N ALA A 289 -14.40 10.87 5.24
CA ALA A 289 -15.31 10.29 6.22
C ALA A 289 -16.78 10.35 5.76
N ALA A 290 -17.21 11.48 5.19
CA ALA A 290 -18.56 11.63 4.65
C ALA A 290 -18.83 10.69 3.47
N LEU A 291 -17.85 10.52 2.57
CA LEU A 291 -17.91 9.56 1.47
C LEU A 291 -18.11 8.13 1.98
N MET A 292 -17.33 7.69 2.96
CA MET A 292 -17.46 6.34 3.52
C MET A 292 -18.82 6.12 4.20
N LYS A 293 -19.29 7.10 4.97
CA LYS A 293 -20.63 7.05 5.58
C LYS A 293 -21.73 6.95 4.52
N GLN A 294 -21.60 7.66 3.41
CA GLN A 294 -22.54 7.60 2.29
C GLN A 294 -22.54 6.21 1.63
N VAL A 295 -21.36 5.65 1.36
CA VAL A 295 -21.21 4.30 0.76
C VAL A 295 -21.83 3.25 1.68
N ARG A 296 -21.56 3.34 2.98
CA ARG A 296 -22.18 2.46 3.98
C ARG A 296 -23.71 2.62 4.02
N ALA A 297 -24.20 3.85 3.95
CA ALA A 297 -25.64 4.12 3.93
C ALA A 297 -26.32 3.60 2.66
N TRP A 298 -25.61 3.41 1.56
CA TRP A 298 -26.10 2.70 0.37
C TRP A 298 -26.21 1.19 0.59
N GLY A 299 -25.48 0.66 1.59
CA GLY A 299 -25.51 -0.76 1.93
C GLY A 299 -24.30 -1.55 1.48
N PHE A 300 -23.23 -0.92 1.02
CA PHE A 300 -21.98 -1.60 0.70
C PHE A 300 -21.17 -1.81 1.99
N ASP A 301 -20.62 -3.00 2.14
CA ASP A 301 -19.82 -3.44 3.30
C ASP A 301 -18.51 -4.16 2.90
N TYR A 302 -18.24 -4.27 1.61
CA TYR A 302 -16.97 -4.66 1.03
C TYR A 302 -16.48 -3.56 0.09
N LEU A 303 -15.26 -3.06 0.30
CA LEU A 303 -14.70 -2.00 -0.52
C LEU A 303 -13.36 -2.43 -1.12
N LYS A 304 -13.24 -2.32 -2.44
CA LYS A 304 -11.95 -2.29 -3.14
C LYS A 304 -11.52 -0.83 -3.22
N LEU A 305 -10.53 -0.47 -2.42
CA LEU A 305 -9.95 0.87 -2.40
C LEU A 305 -8.70 0.87 -3.28
N ASP A 306 -8.74 1.60 -4.36
CA ASP A 306 -7.73 1.56 -5.41
C ASP A 306 -6.89 2.84 -5.46
N PHE A 307 -5.73 2.78 -6.13
CA PHE A 307 -4.78 3.90 -6.26
C PHE A 307 -4.34 4.50 -4.92
N LEU A 308 -4.29 3.66 -3.89
CA LEU A 308 -4.03 4.11 -2.52
C LEU A 308 -2.63 4.68 -2.32
N TYR A 309 -1.66 4.32 -3.18
CA TYR A 309 -0.31 4.91 -3.17
C TYR A 309 -0.33 6.45 -3.20
N ALA A 310 -1.38 7.04 -3.75
CA ALA A 310 -1.50 8.49 -3.88
C ALA A 310 -1.41 9.22 -2.52
N GLY A 311 -1.92 8.63 -1.44
CA GLY A 311 -1.82 9.17 -0.10
C GLY A 311 -0.39 9.20 0.47
N ALA A 312 0.53 8.38 -0.09
CA ALA A 312 1.92 8.30 0.32
C ALA A 312 2.89 8.96 -0.69
N LEU A 313 2.42 9.71 -1.67
CA LEU A 313 3.28 10.44 -2.59
C LEU A 313 4.04 11.56 -1.87
N PRO A 314 5.30 11.87 -2.27
CA PRO A 314 6.03 12.99 -1.72
C PRO A 314 5.38 14.32 -2.12
N GLY A 315 5.31 15.27 -1.19
CA GLY A 315 4.73 16.59 -1.44
C GLY A 315 4.60 17.40 -0.16
N LYS A 316 4.28 18.69 -0.30
CA LYS A 316 3.92 19.56 0.81
C LYS A 316 2.51 19.20 1.29
N ARG A 317 2.39 18.97 2.59
CA ARG A 317 1.14 18.64 3.27
C ARG A 317 0.68 19.78 4.15
N TYR A 318 -0.61 19.77 4.48
CA TYR A 318 -1.20 20.70 5.43
C TYR A 318 -0.55 20.56 6.81
N GLN A 319 -0.32 19.32 7.26
CA GLN A 319 0.50 19.02 8.44
C GLN A 319 1.81 18.38 8.00
N GLU A 320 2.92 18.79 8.63
CA GLU A 320 4.21 18.12 8.45
C GLU A 320 4.19 16.73 9.08
N LEU A 321 3.95 15.72 8.27
CA LEU A 321 4.02 14.31 8.63
C LEU A 321 4.85 13.55 7.58
N PRO A 322 5.58 12.50 8.00
CA PRO A 322 6.12 11.52 7.07
C PRO A 322 5.02 11.00 6.12
N ARG A 323 5.36 10.76 4.87
CA ARG A 323 4.37 10.48 3.81
C ARG A 323 3.51 9.25 4.06
N GLU A 324 4.11 8.18 4.62
CA GLU A 324 3.37 6.96 4.91
C GLU A 324 2.56 7.08 6.20
N ALA A 325 2.99 7.90 7.16
CA ALA A 325 2.19 8.27 8.32
C ALA A 325 0.96 9.09 7.89
N ALA A 326 1.10 10.02 6.94
CA ALA A 326 -0.01 10.76 6.36
C ALA A 326 -1.00 9.83 5.63
N TYR A 327 -0.50 8.86 4.85
CA TYR A 327 -1.30 7.81 4.24
C TYR A 327 -2.10 7.02 5.26
N ARG A 328 -1.45 6.52 6.33
CA ARG A 328 -2.12 5.80 7.42
C ARG A 328 -3.21 6.62 8.09
N ASN A 329 -2.99 7.94 8.25
CA ASN A 329 -4.01 8.85 8.79
C ASN A 329 -5.27 8.85 7.91
N GLY A 330 -5.12 8.96 6.59
CA GLY A 330 -6.24 8.84 5.64
C GLY A 330 -6.97 7.50 5.73
N LEU A 331 -6.23 6.39 5.76
CA LEU A 331 -6.83 5.05 5.91
C LEU A 331 -7.59 4.87 7.22
N LYS A 332 -7.07 5.43 8.33
CA LYS A 332 -7.76 5.42 9.62
C LYS A 332 -9.14 6.08 9.52
N VAL A 333 -9.20 7.26 8.93
CA VAL A 333 -10.47 7.99 8.74
C VAL A 333 -11.45 7.18 7.88
N LEU A 334 -10.96 6.55 6.80
CA LEU A 334 -11.81 5.67 5.97
C LEU A 334 -12.34 4.48 6.80
N ARG A 335 -11.47 3.82 7.56
CA ARG A 335 -11.83 2.66 8.40
C ARG A 335 -12.83 3.04 9.49
N GLU A 336 -12.57 4.10 10.25
CA GLU A 336 -13.44 4.58 11.33
C GLU A 336 -14.83 4.94 10.82
N ALA A 337 -14.90 5.63 9.67
CA ALA A 337 -16.18 6.02 9.07
C ALA A 337 -16.98 4.84 8.49
N MET A 338 -16.29 3.82 7.99
CA MET A 338 -16.90 2.63 7.40
C MET A 338 -17.25 1.57 8.46
N GLY A 339 -16.51 1.52 9.55
CA GLY A 339 -16.68 0.53 10.63
C GLY A 339 -15.79 -0.71 10.46
N GLU A 340 -15.52 -1.39 11.58
CA GLU A 340 -14.60 -2.53 11.64
C GLU A 340 -15.14 -3.80 10.97
N ASP A 341 -16.46 -3.93 10.84
CA ASP A 341 -17.13 -5.05 10.19
C ASP A 341 -17.02 -5.04 8.66
N ALA A 342 -16.78 -3.88 8.06
CA ALA A 342 -16.54 -3.76 6.63
C ALA A 342 -15.21 -4.42 6.22
N PHE A 343 -15.15 -4.93 5.00
CA PHE A 343 -13.94 -5.50 4.42
C PHE A 343 -13.25 -4.49 3.49
N PHE A 344 -11.98 -4.21 3.71
CA PHE A 344 -11.15 -3.37 2.86
C PHE A 344 -10.13 -4.20 2.08
N LEU A 345 -10.30 -4.26 0.77
CA LEU A 345 -9.27 -4.71 -0.16
C LEU A 345 -8.48 -3.50 -0.64
N ALA A 346 -7.21 -3.45 -0.28
CA ALA A 346 -6.29 -2.38 -0.65
C ALA A 346 -5.59 -2.67 -1.97
N CYS A 347 -5.78 -1.81 -2.97
CA CYS A 347 -5.23 -1.96 -4.31
C CYS A 347 -4.33 -0.77 -4.65
N GLY A 348 -3.18 -1.01 -5.30
CA GLY A 348 -2.16 0.03 -5.49
C GLY A 348 -1.72 0.65 -4.16
N ALA A 349 -1.67 -0.13 -3.09
CA ALA A 349 -1.47 0.34 -1.73
C ALA A 349 -0.05 0.10 -1.23
N PRO A 350 0.60 1.06 -0.57
CA PRO A 350 1.81 0.81 0.20
C PRO A 350 1.57 -0.34 1.19
N ILE A 351 2.36 -1.43 1.07
CA ILE A 351 2.05 -2.71 1.71
C ILE A 351 2.10 -2.59 3.23
N ILE A 352 3.28 -2.31 3.78
CA ILE A 352 3.46 -2.24 5.23
C ILE A 352 2.63 -1.12 5.87
N PRO A 353 2.53 0.09 5.30
CA PRO A 353 1.66 1.12 5.84
C PRO A 353 0.17 0.77 5.85
N SER A 354 -0.28 -0.22 5.10
CA SER A 354 -1.69 -0.67 5.10
C SER A 354 -2.02 -1.68 6.20
N LEU A 355 -1.00 -2.30 6.81
CA LEU A 355 -1.19 -3.33 7.85
C LEU A 355 -1.98 -2.79 9.03
N GLY A 356 -2.92 -3.61 9.51
CA GLY A 356 -3.84 -3.29 10.60
C GLY A 356 -5.02 -2.38 10.24
N LEU A 357 -5.00 -1.74 9.06
CA LEU A 357 -6.07 -0.86 8.57
C LEU A 357 -6.88 -1.48 7.42
N CYS A 358 -6.23 -2.31 6.60
CA CYS A 358 -6.87 -3.06 5.53
C CYS A 358 -6.95 -4.55 5.89
N ASP A 359 -7.85 -5.27 5.23
CA ASP A 359 -8.10 -6.70 5.49
C ASP A 359 -7.39 -7.59 4.45
N ALA A 360 -7.10 -7.04 3.25
CA ALA A 360 -6.33 -7.66 2.19
C ALA A 360 -5.70 -6.59 1.26
#